data_7480d3f0d8c6d9e4ef29b512ef326336
#
_entry.id   7480d3f0d8c6d9e4ef29b512ef326336
#
_cell.length_a   1.000
_cell.length_b   1.000
_cell.length_c   1.000
_cell.angle_alpha   90.00
_cell.angle_beta   90.00
_cell.angle_gamma   90.00
#
_symmetry.space_group_name_H-M   'P 1'
#
loop_
_entity.id
_entity.type
_entity.pdbx_description
1 polymer ?
#
loop_
_entity_poly.entity_id
_entity_poly.type
_entity_poly.pdbx_seq_one_letter_code
_entity_poly.pdbx_strand_id
1 'polypeptide(L)'
;MANRAPLFHIGYHKTGTTWMQRRLFQKPHGYAPFDPDIDATHQAVFEHVTRPHQLAFDAKAARAALLSGQDNAELTPVISSEILSGHPFWGGRDSADFAQRLHAIAPEAKILITIRAQIPAIASVYMQYVRRAGTLPAARFFEGTRVLGYDGFDPVHFEYHRLTAHYQNLFGAGQVKVMTQEALAADPAAFVADLSSFTGAPDQPVPSTKREGASESEAATPILRRINHVIQDGANPSPVLNLGPASAAAYRGTGWAFRKLKSKGLMTGKPVTAEARRCFAGHYGPSNRRLMEICDGLELPGYEV
;
A
#
# COMPACT_ATOMS: atom_id res chain seq x y z
N MET A 1 -5.24 -33.57 5.33
CA MET A 1 -4.04 -32.73 5.12
C MET A 1 -4.25 -31.44 5.91
N ALA A 2 -3.23 -30.87 6.56
CA ALA A 2 -3.36 -29.61 7.26
C ALA A 2 -3.57 -28.49 6.22
N ASN A 3 -4.50 -27.56 6.49
CA ASN A 3 -4.70 -26.38 5.66
C ASN A 3 -3.42 -25.54 5.63
N ARG A 4 -3.11 -24.93 4.49
CA ARG A 4 -1.96 -24.03 4.37
C ARG A 4 -2.17 -22.80 5.26
N ALA A 5 -1.09 -22.31 5.86
CA ALA A 5 -1.13 -21.08 6.62
C ALA A 5 -1.60 -19.91 5.74
N PRO A 6 -2.50 -19.04 6.21
CA PRO A 6 -2.96 -17.91 5.43
C PRO A 6 -1.82 -16.90 5.19
N LEU A 7 -1.89 -16.20 4.06
CA LEU A 7 -1.00 -15.10 3.70
C LEU A 7 -1.69 -13.78 3.94
N PHE A 8 -1.16 -12.95 4.83
CA PHE A 8 -1.51 -11.52 4.89
C PHE A 8 -0.53 -10.72 4.05
N HIS A 9 -1.02 -10.13 2.98
CA HIS A 9 -0.24 -9.23 2.15
C HIS A 9 -0.47 -7.77 2.58
N ILE A 10 0.57 -7.22 3.21
CA ILE A 10 0.61 -5.88 3.78
C ILE A 10 1.45 -5.01 2.85
N GLY A 11 0.89 -4.70 1.67
CA GLY A 11 1.61 -3.86 0.70
C GLY A 11 1.58 -2.40 1.11
N TYR A 12 2.73 -1.75 1.15
CA TYR A 12 2.72 -0.29 1.15
C TYR A 12 2.06 0.23 -0.12
N HIS A 13 1.49 1.43 -0.04
CA HIS A 13 0.81 2.03 -1.18
C HIS A 13 1.74 2.15 -2.40
N LYS A 14 1.24 1.77 -3.59
CA LYS A 14 1.96 1.87 -4.87
C LYS A 14 3.15 0.92 -5.06
N THR A 15 3.09 -0.25 -4.46
CA THR A 15 4.09 -1.32 -4.55
C THR A 15 3.70 -2.47 -5.50
N GLY A 16 2.70 -2.27 -6.36
CA GLY A 16 2.23 -3.30 -7.30
C GLY A 16 1.10 -4.18 -6.74
N THR A 17 0.51 -3.82 -5.59
CA THR A 17 -0.56 -4.57 -4.91
C THR A 17 -1.72 -4.93 -5.84
N THR A 18 -2.20 -4.00 -6.67
CA THR A 18 -3.30 -4.24 -7.61
C THR A 18 -2.98 -5.35 -8.63
N TRP A 19 -1.73 -5.43 -9.12
CA TRP A 19 -1.33 -6.50 -10.01
C TRP A 19 -1.32 -7.86 -9.27
N MET A 20 -0.78 -7.89 -8.08
CA MET A 20 -0.78 -9.11 -7.26
C MET A 20 -2.21 -9.57 -6.95
N GLN A 21 -3.07 -8.67 -6.54
CA GLN A 21 -4.48 -8.96 -6.23
C GLN A 21 -5.25 -9.48 -7.45
N ARG A 22 -5.08 -8.86 -8.63
CA ARG A 22 -5.86 -9.20 -9.83
C ARG A 22 -5.29 -10.36 -10.63
N ARG A 23 -3.98 -10.61 -10.53
CA ARG A 23 -3.29 -11.54 -11.43
C ARG A 23 -2.62 -12.68 -10.69
N LEU A 24 -1.88 -12.39 -9.62
CA LEU A 24 -1.06 -13.38 -8.93
C LEU A 24 -1.86 -14.14 -7.86
N PHE A 25 -2.57 -13.45 -6.99
CA PHE A 25 -3.36 -14.08 -5.92
C PHE A 25 -4.67 -14.67 -6.44
N GLN A 26 -4.57 -15.61 -7.35
CA GLN A 26 -5.69 -16.27 -8.01
C GLN A 26 -5.55 -17.79 -7.93
N LYS A 27 -6.66 -18.52 -8.00
CA LYS A 27 -6.68 -19.98 -7.91
C LYS A 27 -5.72 -20.69 -8.87
N PRO A 28 -5.58 -20.27 -10.15
CA PRO A 28 -4.62 -20.87 -11.07
C PRO A 28 -3.16 -20.76 -10.62
N HIS A 29 -2.84 -19.86 -9.70
CA HIS A 29 -1.50 -19.67 -9.15
C HIS A 29 -1.33 -20.20 -7.72
N GLY A 30 -2.25 -21.08 -7.28
CA GLY A 30 -2.18 -21.73 -5.96
C GLY A 30 -2.66 -20.86 -4.79
N TYR A 31 -3.39 -19.77 -5.06
CA TYR A 31 -3.90 -18.87 -4.03
C TYR A 31 -5.44 -18.84 -4.01
N ALA A 32 -6.00 -18.70 -2.81
CA ALA A 32 -7.42 -18.43 -2.60
C ALA A 32 -7.56 -17.00 -2.04
N PRO A 33 -7.84 -15.97 -2.88
CA PRO A 33 -8.13 -14.63 -2.38
C PRO A 33 -9.39 -14.65 -1.52
N PHE A 34 -9.49 -13.75 -0.53
CA PHE A 34 -10.70 -13.60 0.27
C PHE A 34 -11.93 -13.36 -0.63
N ASP A 35 -11.81 -12.45 -1.57
CA ASP A 35 -12.80 -12.18 -2.60
C ASP A 35 -12.09 -11.85 -3.91
N PRO A 36 -12.59 -12.30 -5.08
CA PRO A 36 -12.09 -11.86 -6.39
C PRO A 36 -12.24 -10.35 -6.61
N ASP A 37 -13.25 -9.72 -5.97
CA ASP A 37 -13.39 -8.27 -5.95
C ASP A 37 -12.48 -7.67 -4.86
N ILE A 38 -11.54 -6.84 -5.32
CA ILE A 38 -10.59 -6.15 -4.44
C ILE A 38 -11.30 -5.21 -3.46
N ASP A 39 -12.34 -4.53 -3.90
CA ASP A 39 -13.07 -3.59 -3.07
C ASP A 39 -13.85 -4.33 -1.95
N ALA A 40 -14.37 -5.53 -2.23
CA ALA A 40 -14.97 -6.39 -1.21
C ALA A 40 -13.94 -6.84 -0.17
N THR A 41 -12.73 -7.22 -0.60
CA THR A 41 -11.62 -7.56 0.31
C THR A 41 -11.23 -6.35 1.19
N HIS A 42 -11.09 -5.16 0.59
CA HIS A 42 -10.78 -3.94 1.35
C HIS A 42 -11.88 -3.60 2.35
N GLN A 43 -13.15 -3.77 1.97
CA GLN A 43 -14.29 -3.53 2.85
C GLN A 43 -14.28 -4.49 4.05
N ALA A 44 -14.03 -5.79 3.82
CA ALA A 44 -13.96 -6.77 4.90
C ALA A 44 -12.79 -6.49 5.86
N VAL A 45 -11.61 -6.16 5.34
CA VAL A 45 -10.47 -5.73 6.17
C VAL A 45 -10.81 -4.48 6.97
N PHE A 46 -11.47 -3.51 6.35
CA PHE A 46 -11.91 -2.30 7.05
C PHE A 46 -12.88 -2.63 8.18
N GLU A 47 -13.91 -3.42 7.94
CA GLU A 47 -14.94 -3.73 8.93
C GLU A 47 -14.43 -4.60 10.08
N HIS A 48 -13.56 -5.56 9.79
CA HIS A 48 -13.15 -6.57 10.77
C HIS A 48 -11.77 -6.35 11.37
N VAL A 49 -10.90 -5.55 10.73
CA VAL A 49 -9.54 -5.32 11.25
C VAL A 49 -9.31 -3.86 11.63
N THR A 50 -9.56 -2.90 10.72
CA THR A 50 -9.06 -1.54 10.94
C THR A 50 -10.07 -0.61 11.63
N ARG A 51 -11.38 -0.76 11.36
CA ARG A 51 -12.44 0.08 11.94
C ARG A 51 -12.78 -0.23 13.40
N PRO A 52 -12.79 -1.50 13.87
CA PRO A 52 -13.23 -1.79 15.23
C PRO A 52 -12.42 -1.00 16.25
N HIS A 53 -13.12 -0.42 17.24
CA HIS A 53 -12.45 0.24 18.34
C HIS A 53 -11.54 -0.75 19.08
N GLN A 54 -10.37 -0.33 19.52
CA GLN A 54 -9.35 -1.20 20.10
C GLN A 54 -9.89 -2.04 21.28
N LEU A 55 -10.72 -1.44 22.13
CA LEU A 55 -11.35 -2.11 23.29
C LEU A 55 -12.54 -3.02 22.90
N ALA A 56 -12.99 -3.01 21.66
CA ALA A 56 -14.11 -3.81 21.16
C ALA A 56 -13.69 -4.79 20.05
N PHE A 57 -12.39 -4.92 19.79
CA PHE A 57 -11.88 -5.83 18.79
C PHE A 57 -12.04 -7.30 19.22
N ASP A 58 -12.71 -8.10 18.38
CA ASP A 58 -12.91 -9.52 18.58
C ASP A 58 -12.14 -10.31 17.49
N ALA A 59 -10.99 -10.85 17.87
CA ALA A 59 -10.14 -11.62 16.97
C ALA A 59 -10.82 -12.90 16.46
N LYS A 60 -11.67 -13.55 17.28
CA LYS A 60 -12.38 -14.77 16.89
C LYS A 60 -13.44 -14.47 15.84
N ALA A 61 -14.21 -13.42 16.03
CA ALA A 61 -15.19 -12.96 15.05
C ALA A 61 -14.50 -12.51 13.75
N ALA A 62 -13.40 -11.77 13.82
CA ALA A 62 -12.63 -11.35 12.66
C ALA A 62 -12.03 -12.56 11.90
N ARG A 63 -11.50 -13.58 12.62
CA ARG A 63 -11.01 -14.81 12.00
C ARG A 63 -12.14 -15.53 11.27
N ALA A 64 -13.30 -15.66 11.89
CA ALA A 64 -14.45 -16.31 11.27
C ALA A 64 -14.90 -15.56 10.00
N ALA A 65 -14.92 -14.23 10.03
CA ALA A 65 -15.31 -13.42 8.88
C ALA A 65 -14.32 -13.50 7.72
N LEU A 66 -13.00 -13.52 8.00
CA LEU A 66 -11.96 -13.39 6.99
C LEU A 66 -11.42 -14.73 6.47
N LEU A 67 -11.48 -15.81 7.27
CA LEU A 67 -10.84 -17.09 6.95
C LEU A 67 -11.81 -18.27 6.88
N SER A 68 -13.10 -18.11 7.22
CA SER A 68 -14.07 -19.19 7.03
C SER A 68 -14.36 -19.44 5.55
N GLY A 69 -14.58 -20.71 5.19
CA GLY A 69 -14.87 -21.10 3.80
C GLY A 69 -13.65 -21.19 2.87
N GLN A 70 -12.44 -21.01 3.40
CA GLN A 70 -11.19 -21.18 2.65
C GLN A 70 -10.52 -22.52 2.94
N ASP A 71 -11.31 -23.58 3.02
CA ASP A 71 -10.87 -24.93 3.47
C ASP A 71 -10.20 -25.78 2.37
N ASN A 72 -9.79 -25.18 1.26
CA ASN A 72 -9.05 -25.91 0.24
C ASN A 72 -7.58 -26.04 0.63
N ALA A 73 -7.17 -27.23 1.10
CA ALA A 73 -5.81 -27.52 1.53
C ALA A 73 -4.73 -27.36 0.42
N GLU A 74 -5.14 -27.29 -0.84
CA GLU A 74 -4.22 -27.10 -1.98
C GLU A 74 -3.93 -25.63 -2.28
N LEU A 75 -4.76 -24.73 -1.78
CA LEU A 75 -4.62 -23.28 -2.02
C LEU A 75 -4.16 -22.56 -0.77
N THR A 76 -3.37 -21.51 -0.95
CA THR A 76 -2.98 -20.61 0.13
C THR A 76 -4.03 -19.51 0.27
N PRO A 77 -4.76 -19.42 1.41
CA PRO A 77 -5.68 -18.30 1.66
C PRO A 77 -4.93 -16.98 1.65
N VAL A 78 -5.46 -15.96 0.95
CA VAL A 78 -4.81 -14.66 0.86
C VAL A 78 -5.77 -13.53 1.22
N ILE A 79 -5.34 -12.69 2.15
CA ILE A 79 -5.95 -11.40 2.46
C ILE A 79 -4.94 -10.32 2.11
N SER A 80 -5.26 -9.53 1.08
CA SER A 80 -4.38 -8.50 0.56
C SER A 80 -5.02 -7.12 0.66
N SER A 81 -4.45 -6.23 1.48
CA SER A 81 -4.94 -4.85 1.60
C SER A 81 -3.82 -3.90 2.02
N GLU A 82 -3.65 -2.81 1.27
CA GLU A 82 -2.65 -1.78 1.58
C GLU A 82 -2.94 -1.05 2.89
N ILE A 83 -4.20 -1.00 3.33
CA ILE A 83 -4.58 -0.30 4.57
C ILE A 83 -3.93 -0.94 5.81
N LEU A 84 -3.55 -2.22 5.72
CA LEU A 84 -2.89 -2.96 6.80
C LEU A 84 -1.47 -2.43 7.12
N SER A 85 -0.85 -1.67 6.22
CA SER A 85 0.40 -0.95 6.51
C SER A 85 0.19 0.36 7.29
N GLY A 86 -1.06 0.72 7.59
CA GLY A 86 -1.47 1.98 8.18
C GLY A 86 -1.85 3.02 7.13
N HIS A 87 -2.61 4.03 7.53
CA HIS A 87 -3.09 5.06 6.63
C HIS A 87 -1.98 6.10 6.35
N PRO A 88 -1.46 6.19 5.10
CA PRO A 88 -0.25 6.96 4.81
C PRO A 88 -0.42 8.49 4.93
N PHE A 89 -1.67 9.01 4.89
CA PHE A 89 -1.93 10.44 5.07
C PHE A 89 -1.86 10.86 6.53
N TRP A 90 -1.98 9.89 7.45
CA TRP A 90 -1.94 10.07 8.90
C TRP A 90 -0.74 9.37 9.53
N GLY A 91 0.34 9.21 8.76
CA GLY A 91 1.61 8.68 9.22
C GLY A 91 1.62 7.19 9.59
N GLY A 92 0.58 6.43 9.21
CA GLY A 92 0.48 4.99 9.48
C GLY A 92 0.56 4.63 10.97
N ARG A 93 0.09 5.51 11.86
CA ARG A 93 0.24 5.38 13.32
C ARG A 93 -0.43 4.15 13.92
N ASP A 94 -1.46 3.65 13.25
CA ASP A 94 -2.24 2.47 13.58
C ASP A 94 -1.63 1.15 13.07
N SER A 95 -0.53 1.21 12.34
CA SER A 95 0.11 0.03 11.72
C SER A 95 0.52 -1.04 12.74
N ALA A 96 0.99 -0.64 13.92
CA ALA A 96 1.38 -1.56 14.98
C ALA A 96 0.16 -2.27 15.61
N ASP A 97 -0.95 -1.56 15.80
CA ASP A 97 -2.22 -2.14 16.27
C ASP A 97 -2.77 -3.15 15.26
N PHE A 98 -2.75 -2.80 13.97
CA PHE A 98 -3.17 -3.74 12.92
C PHE A 98 -2.31 -5.01 12.88
N ALA A 99 -1.00 -4.89 13.07
CA ALA A 99 -0.12 -6.06 13.17
C ALA A 99 -0.49 -6.97 14.34
N GLN A 100 -0.78 -6.40 15.52
CA GLN A 100 -1.24 -7.15 16.71
C GLN A 100 -2.58 -7.83 16.45
N ARG A 101 -3.53 -7.15 15.79
CA ARG A 101 -4.83 -7.72 15.42
C ARG A 101 -4.68 -8.89 14.45
N LEU A 102 -3.85 -8.75 13.42
CA LEU A 102 -3.57 -9.84 12.48
C LEU A 102 -2.94 -11.05 13.18
N HIS A 103 -2.03 -10.80 14.12
CA HIS A 103 -1.46 -11.89 14.93
C HIS A 103 -2.52 -12.57 15.80
N ALA A 104 -3.41 -11.80 16.40
CA ALA A 104 -4.53 -12.37 17.19
C ALA A 104 -5.53 -13.15 16.32
N ILE A 105 -5.75 -12.75 15.07
CA ILE A 105 -6.61 -13.43 14.10
C ILE A 105 -5.99 -14.76 13.66
N ALA A 106 -4.72 -14.78 13.29
CA ALA A 106 -4.05 -15.97 12.74
C ALA A 106 -2.54 -15.92 13.06
N PRO A 107 -2.12 -16.36 14.25
CA PRO A 107 -0.71 -16.35 14.66
C PRO A 107 0.18 -17.25 13.79
N GLU A 108 -0.42 -18.23 13.10
CA GLU A 108 0.25 -19.13 12.15
C GLU A 108 0.47 -18.50 10.76
N ALA A 109 -0.06 -17.31 10.49
CA ALA A 109 -0.04 -16.70 9.17
C ALA A 109 1.37 -16.35 8.70
N LYS A 110 1.53 -16.35 7.37
CA LYS A 110 2.68 -15.77 6.69
C LYS A 110 2.38 -14.31 6.35
N ILE A 111 3.39 -13.46 6.45
CA ILE A 111 3.28 -12.03 6.22
C ILE A 111 4.15 -11.65 5.02
N LEU A 112 3.52 -11.07 4.00
CA LEU A 112 4.22 -10.46 2.88
C LEU A 112 4.15 -8.94 3.01
N ILE A 113 5.30 -8.27 3.11
CA ILE A 113 5.40 -6.82 3.10
C ILE A 113 6.00 -6.39 1.77
N THR A 114 5.22 -5.74 0.91
CA THR A 114 5.76 -5.19 -0.33
C THR A 114 6.07 -3.72 -0.16
N ILE A 115 7.29 -3.35 -0.56
CA ILE A 115 7.84 -1.99 -0.42
C ILE A 115 8.28 -1.42 -1.76
N ARG A 116 8.59 -0.14 -1.77
CA ARG A 116 9.13 0.60 -2.92
C ARG A 116 10.11 1.64 -2.44
N ALA A 117 11.08 2.03 -3.28
CA ALA A 117 12.00 3.13 -2.98
C ALA A 117 11.21 4.36 -2.48
N GLN A 118 11.66 4.94 -1.36
CA GLN A 118 10.87 5.88 -0.57
C GLN A 118 10.46 7.13 -1.34
N ILE A 119 11.38 7.78 -2.06
CA ILE A 119 11.09 9.04 -2.75
C ILE A 119 9.93 8.89 -3.76
N PRO A 120 9.93 7.91 -4.68
CA PRO A 120 8.78 7.70 -5.57
C PRO A 120 7.53 7.18 -4.85
N ALA A 121 7.66 6.45 -3.73
CA ALA A 121 6.52 6.03 -2.92
C ALA A 121 5.83 7.24 -2.26
N ILE A 122 6.59 8.11 -1.60
CA ILE A 122 6.11 9.34 -0.95
C ILE A 122 5.42 10.26 -1.97
N ALA A 123 6.06 10.48 -3.14
CA ALA A 123 5.45 11.27 -4.20
C ALA A 123 4.09 10.66 -4.65
N SER A 124 4.02 9.34 -4.77
CA SER A 124 2.79 8.64 -5.16
C SER A 124 1.70 8.74 -4.08
N VAL A 125 2.06 8.72 -2.80
CA VAL A 125 1.14 8.93 -1.68
C VAL A 125 0.56 10.33 -1.70
N TYR A 126 1.40 11.36 -1.91
CA TYR A 126 0.89 12.72 -2.07
C TYR A 126 -0.05 12.86 -3.29
N MET A 127 0.27 12.22 -4.43
CA MET A 127 -0.63 12.20 -5.57
C MET A 127 -1.98 11.54 -5.25
N GLN A 128 -1.97 10.51 -4.40
CA GLN A 128 -3.20 9.90 -3.91
C GLN A 128 -3.97 10.81 -2.96
N TYR A 129 -3.29 11.55 -2.08
CA TYR A 129 -3.90 12.57 -1.24
C TYR A 129 -4.64 13.63 -2.09
N VAL A 130 -4.01 14.12 -3.16
CA VAL A 130 -4.65 15.06 -4.09
C VAL A 130 -5.87 14.43 -4.78
N ARG A 131 -5.80 13.15 -5.17
CA ARG A 131 -6.94 12.42 -5.76
C ARG A 131 -8.13 12.27 -4.81
N ARG A 132 -7.88 12.24 -3.50
CA ARG A 132 -8.89 12.19 -2.44
C ARG A 132 -9.30 13.59 -1.97
N ALA A 133 -9.25 14.57 -2.86
CA ALA A 133 -9.58 15.97 -2.63
C ALA A 133 -8.65 16.73 -1.67
N GLY A 134 -7.42 16.25 -1.48
CA GLY A 134 -6.42 16.95 -0.67
C GLY A 134 -6.06 18.32 -1.24
N THR A 135 -5.96 19.33 -0.36
CA THR A 135 -5.77 20.75 -0.70
C THR A 135 -4.39 21.30 -0.36
N LEU A 136 -3.62 20.63 0.52
CA LEU A 136 -2.29 21.09 0.93
C LEU A 136 -1.28 21.02 -0.23
N PRO A 137 -0.40 22.00 -0.38
CA PRO A 137 0.77 21.89 -1.25
C PRO A 137 1.73 20.81 -0.75
N ALA A 138 2.53 20.22 -1.66
CA ALA A 138 3.42 19.11 -1.32
C ALA A 138 4.35 19.43 -0.14
N ALA A 139 4.97 20.60 -0.14
CA ALA A 139 5.83 21.03 0.97
C ALA A 139 5.10 20.99 2.33
N ARG A 140 3.89 21.53 2.38
CA ARG A 140 3.10 21.56 3.63
C ARG A 140 2.58 20.18 4.03
N PHE A 141 2.25 19.33 3.06
CA PHE A 141 1.88 17.95 3.32
C PHE A 141 3.04 17.17 3.92
N PHE A 142 4.26 17.31 3.37
CA PHE A 142 5.46 16.62 3.85
C PHE A 142 6.00 17.15 5.19
N GLU A 143 5.63 18.35 5.58
CA GLU A 143 5.90 18.89 6.92
C GLU A 143 5.13 18.15 8.02
N GLY A 144 4.08 17.41 7.65
CA GLY A 144 3.21 16.71 8.58
C GLY A 144 2.27 17.61 9.36
N THR A 145 1.69 17.08 10.43
CA THR A 145 0.75 17.81 11.29
C THR A 145 1.48 18.69 12.28
N ARG A 146 1.01 19.93 12.40
CA ARG A 146 1.52 20.91 13.38
C ARG A 146 0.47 21.37 14.39
N VAL A 147 -0.72 20.76 14.33
CA VAL A 147 -1.82 21.09 15.24
C VAL A 147 -2.02 19.94 16.22
N LEU A 148 -2.05 20.28 17.50
CA LEU A 148 -2.21 19.29 18.56
C LEU A 148 -3.48 18.44 18.37
N GLY A 149 -3.35 17.13 18.42
CA GLY A 149 -4.47 16.19 18.27
C GLY A 149 -4.89 15.86 16.84
N TYR A 150 -4.22 16.41 15.83
CA TYR A 150 -4.51 16.11 14.43
C TYR A 150 -3.28 15.53 13.75
N ASP A 151 -3.36 14.27 13.39
CA ASP A 151 -2.30 13.55 12.71
C ASP A 151 -2.23 13.93 11.22
N GLY A 152 -1.02 13.88 10.67
CA GLY A 152 -0.74 14.10 9.26
C GLY A 152 0.35 13.16 8.76
N PHE A 153 0.90 13.47 7.61
CA PHE A 153 2.03 12.73 7.05
C PHE A 153 3.18 12.65 8.06
N ASP A 154 3.75 11.45 8.20
CA ASP A 154 4.91 11.20 9.05
C ASP A 154 5.94 10.37 8.25
N PRO A 155 7.20 10.85 8.09
CA PRO A 155 8.23 10.12 7.36
C PRO A 155 8.59 8.77 7.99
N VAL A 156 8.36 8.58 9.28
CA VAL A 156 8.58 7.31 10.00
C VAL A 156 7.79 6.17 9.37
N HIS A 157 6.63 6.43 8.78
CA HIS A 157 5.86 5.43 8.03
C HIS A 157 6.68 4.74 6.93
N PHE A 158 7.65 5.43 6.34
CA PHE A 158 8.52 4.89 5.28
C PHE A 158 9.87 4.36 5.80
N GLU A 159 10.07 4.33 7.09
CA GLU A 159 11.17 3.59 7.73
C GLU A 159 10.80 2.11 7.84
N TYR A 160 10.80 1.42 6.71
CA TYR A 160 10.25 0.06 6.55
C TYR A 160 10.76 -0.96 7.56
N HIS A 161 12.02 -0.82 8.04
CA HIS A 161 12.58 -1.71 9.05
C HIS A 161 11.75 -1.77 10.33
N ARG A 162 11.07 -0.68 10.72
CA ARG A 162 10.29 -0.62 11.96
C ARG A 162 9.09 -1.54 11.92
N LEU A 163 8.27 -1.41 10.88
CA LEU A 163 7.09 -2.26 10.73
C LEU A 163 7.49 -3.70 10.48
N THR A 164 8.55 -3.93 9.67
CA THR A 164 9.09 -5.28 9.42
C THR A 164 9.54 -5.95 10.70
N ALA A 165 10.37 -5.29 11.52
CA ALA A 165 10.80 -5.82 12.81
C ALA A 165 9.62 -6.08 13.77
N HIS A 166 8.60 -5.22 13.75
CA HIS A 166 7.41 -5.43 14.56
C HIS A 166 6.66 -6.71 14.15
N TYR A 167 6.47 -6.95 12.84
CA TYR A 167 5.89 -8.21 12.35
C TYR A 167 6.77 -9.41 12.67
N GLN A 168 8.08 -9.30 12.52
CA GLN A 168 9.01 -10.40 12.88
C GLN A 168 8.97 -10.74 14.37
N ASN A 169 8.80 -9.76 15.24
CA ASN A 169 8.63 -9.99 16.68
C ASN A 169 7.32 -10.70 17.01
N LEU A 170 6.25 -10.46 16.27
CA LEU A 170 4.95 -11.10 16.48
C LEU A 170 4.88 -12.50 15.87
N PHE A 171 5.30 -12.67 14.62
CA PHE A 171 5.10 -13.90 13.85
C PHE A 171 6.36 -14.78 13.75
N GLY A 172 7.52 -14.25 14.12
CA GLY A 172 8.81 -14.87 13.87
C GLY A 172 9.41 -14.46 12.51
N ALA A 173 10.72 -14.30 12.45
CA ALA A 173 11.42 -13.82 11.25
C ALA A 173 11.14 -14.69 10.00
N GLY A 174 11.08 -16.03 10.16
CA GLY A 174 10.78 -16.95 9.05
C GLY A 174 9.37 -16.86 8.48
N GLN A 175 8.45 -16.19 9.17
CA GLN A 175 7.07 -15.99 8.71
C GLN A 175 6.86 -14.63 8.05
N VAL A 176 7.87 -13.77 8.00
CA VAL A 176 7.78 -12.42 7.42
C VAL A 176 8.73 -12.28 6.24
N LYS A 177 8.17 -12.00 5.07
CA LYS A 177 8.94 -11.76 3.85
C LYS A 177 8.73 -10.34 3.36
N VAL A 178 9.84 -9.66 3.07
CA VAL A 178 9.85 -8.35 2.43
C VAL A 178 10.23 -8.51 0.97
N MET A 179 9.47 -7.90 0.08
CA MET A 179 9.76 -7.89 -1.36
C MET A 179 9.60 -6.49 -1.94
N THR A 180 10.41 -6.15 -2.93
CA THR A 180 10.41 -4.81 -3.52
C THR A 180 9.62 -4.75 -4.83
N GLN A 181 8.99 -3.63 -5.10
CA GLN A 181 8.34 -3.38 -6.40
C GLN A 181 9.36 -3.36 -7.53
N GLU A 182 10.58 -2.95 -7.23
CA GLU A 182 11.71 -2.93 -8.16
C GLU A 182 12.11 -4.34 -8.59
N ALA A 183 12.14 -5.31 -7.66
CA ALA A 183 12.38 -6.72 -8.00
C ALA A 183 11.27 -7.29 -8.90
N LEU A 184 10.00 -7.00 -8.57
CA LEU A 184 8.87 -7.37 -9.42
C LEU A 184 8.98 -6.77 -10.83
N ALA A 185 9.46 -5.55 -10.95
CA ALA A 185 9.60 -4.89 -12.24
C ALA A 185 10.81 -5.39 -13.05
N ALA A 186 11.87 -5.81 -12.39
CA ALA A 186 13.10 -6.29 -13.01
C ALA A 186 12.97 -7.75 -13.50
N ASP A 187 12.47 -8.63 -12.64
CA ASP A 187 12.26 -10.06 -12.96
C ASP A 187 10.99 -10.59 -12.26
N PRO A 188 9.84 -10.49 -12.94
CA PRO A 188 8.58 -11.03 -12.42
C PRO A 188 8.61 -12.55 -12.17
N ALA A 189 9.43 -13.30 -12.92
CA ALA A 189 9.50 -14.75 -12.78
C ALA A 189 10.23 -15.13 -11.47
N ALA A 190 11.40 -14.54 -11.24
CA ALA A 190 12.12 -14.72 -9.99
C ALA A 190 11.30 -14.25 -8.77
N PHE A 191 10.58 -13.13 -8.91
CA PHE A 191 9.68 -12.62 -7.85
C PHE A 191 8.58 -13.64 -7.51
N VAL A 192 7.91 -14.20 -8.51
CA VAL A 192 6.83 -15.18 -8.30
C VAL A 192 7.39 -16.48 -7.71
N ALA A 193 8.51 -16.99 -8.21
CA ALA A 193 9.16 -18.20 -7.69
C ALA A 193 9.56 -18.05 -6.22
N ASP A 194 10.17 -16.90 -5.86
CA ASP A 194 10.56 -16.61 -4.49
C ASP A 194 9.34 -16.50 -3.54
N LEU A 195 8.26 -15.86 -3.99
CA LEU A 195 7.02 -15.82 -3.22
C LEU A 195 6.36 -17.19 -3.09
N SER A 196 6.36 -18.00 -4.15
CA SER A 196 5.81 -19.36 -4.15
C SER A 196 6.60 -20.25 -3.17
N SER A 197 7.91 -20.16 -3.17
CA SER A 197 8.77 -20.86 -2.18
C SER A 197 8.42 -20.44 -0.74
N PHE A 198 8.24 -19.15 -0.50
CA PHE A 198 7.86 -18.66 0.82
C PHE A 198 6.47 -19.12 1.25
N THR A 199 5.47 -19.05 0.39
CA THR A 199 4.08 -19.41 0.73
C THR A 199 3.81 -20.90 0.69
N GLY A 200 4.65 -21.68 -0.02
CA GLY A 200 4.40 -23.08 -0.34
C GLY A 200 3.37 -23.27 -1.47
N ALA A 201 3.03 -22.19 -2.18
CA ALA A 201 2.21 -22.29 -3.39
C ALA A 201 2.97 -23.04 -4.49
N PRO A 202 2.29 -23.74 -5.41
CA PRO A 202 2.96 -24.41 -6.50
C PRO A 202 3.63 -23.38 -7.43
N ASP A 203 4.75 -23.78 -8.02
CA ASP A 203 5.40 -23.00 -9.05
C ASP A 203 4.50 -22.94 -10.30
N GLN A 204 4.16 -21.74 -10.72
CA GLN A 204 3.22 -21.52 -11.81
C GLN A 204 3.78 -20.46 -12.79
N PRO A 205 3.35 -20.50 -14.06
CA PRO A 205 3.72 -19.48 -15.02
C PRO A 205 3.36 -18.07 -14.52
N VAL A 206 4.25 -17.13 -14.75
CA VAL A 206 4.04 -15.73 -14.35
C VAL A 206 2.80 -15.17 -15.04
N PRO A 207 1.88 -14.56 -14.31
CA PRO A 207 0.74 -13.88 -14.92
C PRO A 207 1.20 -12.72 -15.82
N SER A 208 0.36 -12.35 -16.78
CA SER A 208 0.64 -11.18 -17.64
C SER A 208 1.04 -9.96 -16.81
N THR A 209 2.22 -9.41 -17.10
CA THR A 209 2.80 -8.24 -16.40
C THR A 209 2.32 -6.91 -16.99
N LYS A 210 1.26 -6.92 -17.81
CA LYS A 210 0.67 -5.70 -18.35
C LYS A 210 0.38 -4.71 -17.24
N ARG A 211 1.00 -3.54 -17.32
CA ARG A 211 0.87 -2.48 -16.30
C ARG A 211 -0.58 -2.07 -16.15
N GLU A 212 -1.12 -2.22 -14.96
CA GLU A 212 -2.46 -1.79 -14.61
C GLU A 212 -2.42 -0.34 -14.12
N GLY A 213 -3.15 0.53 -14.82
CA GLY A 213 -3.34 1.92 -14.45
C GLY A 213 -2.25 2.88 -14.94
N ALA A 214 -2.67 3.93 -15.62
CA ALA A 214 -1.80 5.06 -15.94
C ALA A 214 -1.70 5.99 -14.72
N SER A 215 -0.48 6.33 -14.30
CA SER A 215 -0.27 7.35 -13.26
C SER A 215 -0.62 8.73 -13.80
N GLU A 216 -1.31 9.54 -13.00
CA GLU A 216 -1.58 10.93 -13.31
C GLU A 216 -0.27 11.72 -13.46
N SER A 217 -0.31 12.83 -14.22
CA SER A 217 0.84 13.70 -14.34
C SER A 217 1.02 14.51 -13.06
N GLU A 218 2.20 14.48 -12.46
CA GLU A 218 2.52 15.34 -11.31
C GLU A 218 2.38 16.82 -11.65
N ALA A 219 2.60 17.21 -12.91
CA ALA A 219 2.43 18.60 -13.38
C ALA A 219 0.99 19.11 -13.30
N ALA A 220 -0.01 18.21 -13.23
CA ALA A 220 -1.41 18.58 -13.03
C ALA A 220 -1.73 19.00 -11.58
N THR A 221 -0.90 18.60 -10.62
CA THR A 221 -1.17 18.71 -9.19
C THR A 221 -1.56 20.11 -8.72
N PRO A 222 -0.91 21.22 -9.13
CA PRO A 222 -1.30 22.56 -8.65
C PRO A 222 -2.74 22.94 -9.05
N ILE A 223 -3.19 22.50 -10.22
CA ILE A 223 -4.54 22.79 -10.74
C ILE A 223 -5.56 21.87 -10.05
N LEU A 224 -5.30 20.56 -10.00
CA LEU A 224 -6.19 19.58 -9.35
C LEU A 224 -6.41 19.97 -7.88
N ARG A 225 -5.38 20.37 -7.17
CA ARG A 225 -5.46 20.80 -5.78
C ARG A 225 -6.34 22.07 -5.59
N ARG A 226 -6.31 23.01 -6.52
CA ARG A 226 -7.20 24.18 -6.48
C ARG A 226 -8.67 23.80 -6.67
N ILE A 227 -8.94 22.87 -7.59
CA ILE A 227 -10.29 22.32 -7.80
C ILE A 227 -10.78 21.58 -6.55
N ASN A 228 -9.87 20.95 -5.82
CA ASN A 228 -10.21 20.19 -4.60
C ASN A 228 -10.83 21.04 -3.48
N HIS A 229 -10.66 22.36 -3.47
CA HIS A 229 -11.33 23.22 -2.48
C HIS A 229 -12.87 23.19 -2.59
N VAL A 230 -13.41 22.71 -3.71
CA VAL A 230 -14.86 22.59 -3.97
C VAL A 230 -15.30 21.13 -4.19
N ILE A 231 -14.45 20.16 -3.84
CA ILE A 231 -14.76 18.71 -3.92
C ILE A 231 -14.84 18.15 -2.51
N GLN A 232 -15.89 17.38 -2.25
CA GLN A 232 -16.01 16.59 -1.03
C GLN A 232 -15.49 15.16 -1.27
N ASP A 233 -14.48 14.74 -0.52
CA ASP A 233 -13.95 13.37 -0.47
C ASP A 233 -13.13 13.21 0.82
N GLY A 234 -12.53 12.04 1.05
CA GLY A 234 -11.87 11.64 2.29
C GLY A 234 -10.85 12.63 2.85
N ALA A 235 -10.05 13.29 2.01
CA ALA A 235 -9.07 14.29 2.46
C ALA A 235 -9.65 15.72 2.56
N ASN A 236 -10.88 15.94 2.14
CA ASN A 236 -11.62 17.20 2.28
C ASN A 236 -13.11 16.91 2.53
N PRO A 237 -13.47 16.49 3.74
CA PRO A 237 -14.84 16.14 4.08
C PRO A 237 -15.78 17.35 4.14
N SER A 238 -15.26 18.57 4.29
CA SER A 238 -16.01 19.81 4.44
C SER A 238 -15.45 20.90 3.53
N PRO A 239 -15.67 20.83 2.21
CA PRO A 239 -15.19 21.85 1.27
C PRO A 239 -15.92 23.19 1.51
N VAL A 240 -15.25 24.31 1.16
CA VAL A 240 -15.81 25.68 1.28
C VAL A 240 -17.13 25.83 0.51
N LEU A 241 -17.20 25.20 -0.66
CA LEU A 241 -18.42 25.10 -1.48
C LEU A 241 -18.46 23.68 -2.06
N ASN A 242 -19.54 22.98 -1.84
CA ASN A 242 -19.76 21.68 -2.49
C ASN A 242 -20.51 21.87 -3.80
N LEU A 243 -19.80 21.86 -4.93
CA LEU A 243 -20.38 21.96 -6.25
C LEU A 243 -20.85 20.61 -6.83
N GLY A 244 -20.83 19.56 -6.01
CA GLY A 244 -21.34 18.24 -6.37
C GLY A 244 -20.75 17.68 -7.68
N PRO A 245 -21.60 17.17 -8.60
CA PRO A 245 -21.15 16.53 -9.83
C PRO A 245 -20.29 17.43 -10.75
N ALA A 246 -20.51 18.77 -10.72
CA ALA A 246 -19.78 19.71 -11.56
C ALA A 246 -18.29 19.77 -11.20
N SER A 247 -17.94 19.79 -9.91
CA SER A 247 -16.55 19.77 -9.46
C SER A 247 -15.86 18.45 -9.80
N ALA A 248 -16.56 17.32 -9.66
CA ALA A 248 -16.05 16.01 -10.05
C ALA A 248 -15.80 15.90 -11.56
N ALA A 249 -16.68 16.50 -12.38
CA ALA A 249 -16.50 16.56 -13.83
C ALA A 249 -15.29 17.43 -14.21
N ALA A 250 -15.11 18.60 -13.58
CA ALA A 250 -13.96 19.47 -13.77
C ALA A 250 -12.64 18.76 -13.39
N TYR A 251 -12.63 18.05 -12.27
CA TYR A 251 -11.47 17.25 -11.84
C TYR A 251 -11.09 16.17 -12.87
N ARG A 252 -12.09 15.36 -13.31
CA ARG A 252 -11.86 14.31 -14.32
C ARG A 252 -11.39 14.88 -15.65
N GLY A 253 -12.00 15.98 -16.11
CA GLY A 253 -11.64 16.68 -17.34
C GLY A 253 -10.20 17.20 -17.30
N THR A 254 -9.80 17.83 -16.20
CA THR A 254 -8.42 18.30 -15.97
C THR A 254 -7.45 17.13 -16.00
N GLY A 255 -7.71 16.06 -15.25
CA GLY A 255 -6.87 14.87 -15.23
C GLY A 255 -6.72 14.22 -16.61
N TRP A 256 -7.80 14.15 -17.38
CA TRP A 256 -7.77 13.66 -18.77
C TRP A 256 -6.91 14.54 -19.68
N ALA A 257 -7.09 15.85 -19.64
CA ALA A 257 -6.30 16.82 -20.44
C ALA A 257 -4.80 16.68 -20.16
N PHE A 258 -4.41 16.62 -18.89
CA PHE A 258 -2.99 16.47 -18.52
C PHE A 258 -2.43 15.10 -18.90
N ARG A 259 -3.20 14.01 -18.81
CA ARG A 259 -2.76 12.70 -19.33
C ARG A 259 -2.51 12.75 -20.84
N LYS A 260 -3.39 13.41 -21.59
CA LYS A 260 -3.23 13.58 -23.05
C LYS A 260 -2.01 14.45 -23.40
N LEU A 261 -1.73 15.50 -22.64
CA LEU A 261 -0.51 16.30 -22.80
C LEU A 261 0.75 15.49 -22.47
N LYS A 262 0.73 14.72 -21.39
CA LYS A 262 1.84 13.84 -21.02
C LYS A 262 2.12 12.77 -22.10
N SER A 263 1.08 12.18 -22.70
CA SER A 263 1.25 11.20 -23.80
C SER A 263 1.87 11.80 -25.06
N LYS A 264 1.79 13.12 -25.24
CA LYS A 264 2.44 13.88 -26.32
C LYS A 264 3.85 14.39 -25.95
N GLY A 265 4.41 13.94 -24.82
CA GLY A 265 5.71 14.38 -24.33
C GLY A 265 5.71 15.78 -23.70
N LEU A 266 4.54 16.39 -23.52
CA LEU A 266 4.39 17.70 -22.86
C LEU A 266 4.11 17.47 -21.37
N MET A 267 4.58 18.41 -20.52
CA MET A 267 4.35 18.37 -19.06
C MET A 267 4.82 17.05 -18.39
N THR A 268 6.02 16.62 -18.72
CA THR A 268 6.66 15.42 -18.18
C THR A 268 7.36 15.65 -16.83
N GLY A 269 7.44 16.89 -16.37
CA GLY A 269 8.08 17.27 -15.11
C GLY A 269 7.50 16.51 -13.92
N LYS A 270 8.35 16.20 -12.94
CA LYS A 270 8.02 15.51 -11.70
C LYS A 270 8.19 16.42 -10.47
N PRO A 271 7.41 17.51 -10.33
CA PRO A 271 7.60 18.50 -9.27
C PRO A 271 7.35 17.92 -7.87
N VAL A 272 6.45 16.96 -7.72
CA VAL A 272 6.17 16.29 -6.44
C VAL A 272 7.34 15.37 -6.04
N THR A 273 7.87 14.61 -6.99
CA THR A 273 9.07 13.79 -6.76
C THR A 273 10.29 14.65 -6.41
N ALA A 274 10.46 15.82 -7.08
CA ALA A 274 11.53 16.75 -6.76
C ALA A 274 11.40 17.31 -5.35
N GLU A 275 10.19 17.68 -4.94
CA GLU A 275 9.92 18.16 -3.59
C GLU A 275 10.13 17.07 -2.53
N ALA A 276 9.67 15.85 -2.77
CA ALA A 276 9.94 14.72 -1.87
C ALA A 276 11.45 14.47 -1.71
N ARG A 277 12.21 14.56 -2.80
CA ARG A 277 13.68 14.43 -2.76
C ARG A 277 14.31 15.57 -1.96
N ARG A 278 13.84 16.81 -2.15
CA ARG A 278 14.34 17.97 -1.38
C ARG A 278 14.12 17.80 0.13
N CYS A 279 12.98 17.21 0.53
CA CYS A 279 12.65 17.02 1.95
C CYS A 279 13.35 15.80 2.58
N PHE A 280 13.58 14.74 1.81
CA PHE A 280 13.93 13.42 2.38
C PHE A 280 15.19 12.77 1.78
N ALA A 281 15.99 13.47 0.97
CA ALA A 281 17.26 12.92 0.49
C ALA A 281 18.19 12.59 1.68
N GLY A 282 18.74 11.39 1.68
CA GLY A 282 19.60 10.87 2.76
C GLY A 282 18.87 10.43 4.02
N HIS A 283 17.56 10.68 4.14
CA HIS A 283 16.80 10.39 5.36
C HIS A 283 16.67 8.88 5.64
N TYR A 284 16.48 8.08 4.59
CA TYR A 284 16.13 6.67 4.73
C TYR A 284 17.31 5.71 4.71
N GLY A 285 18.52 6.17 4.43
CA GLY A 285 19.72 5.32 4.37
C GLY A 285 19.90 4.45 5.63
N PRO A 286 19.88 5.01 6.85
CA PRO A 286 19.99 4.21 8.08
C PRO A 286 18.89 3.16 8.22
N SER A 287 17.65 3.51 7.87
CA SER A 287 16.51 2.59 7.90
C SER A 287 16.66 1.45 6.91
N ASN A 288 17.14 1.72 5.71
CA ASN A 288 17.32 0.73 4.66
C ASN A 288 18.46 -0.23 4.98
N ARG A 289 19.58 0.26 5.54
CA ARG A 289 20.63 -0.61 6.06
C ARG A 289 20.11 -1.56 7.14
N ARG A 290 19.34 -1.02 8.10
CA ARG A 290 18.74 -1.83 9.15
C ARG A 290 17.75 -2.86 8.61
N LEU A 291 17.01 -2.52 7.55
CA LEU A 291 16.10 -3.45 6.89
C LEU A 291 16.85 -4.63 6.27
N MET A 292 17.98 -4.38 5.59
CA MET A 292 18.83 -5.45 5.04
C MET A 292 19.44 -6.34 6.11
N GLU A 293 19.77 -5.78 7.27
CA GLU A 293 20.29 -6.56 8.42
C GLU A 293 19.28 -7.55 8.99
N ILE A 294 18.00 -7.19 8.99
CA ILE A 294 16.92 -8.02 9.56
C ILE A 294 16.19 -8.89 8.54
N CYS A 295 16.51 -8.75 7.25
CA CYS A 295 15.90 -9.48 6.15
C CYS A 295 17.01 -10.11 5.28
N ASP A 296 17.34 -11.36 5.56
CA ASP A 296 18.39 -12.08 4.85
C ASP A 296 18.15 -12.09 3.32
N GLY A 297 19.18 -11.75 2.56
CA GLY A 297 19.16 -11.77 1.10
C GLY A 297 18.29 -10.67 0.45
N LEU A 298 17.78 -9.71 1.23
CA LEU A 298 17.05 -8.58 0.68
C LEU A 298 17.98 -7.60 -0.03
N GLU A 299 17.74 -7.41 -1.32
CA GLU A 299 18.40 -6.38 -2.12
C GLU A 299 17.48 -5.16 -2.30
N LEU A 300 18.06 -3.97 -2.20
CA LEU A 300 17.33 -2.69 -2.30
C LEU A 300 17.83 -1.84 -3.47
N PRO A 301 17.64 -2.29 -4.74
CA PRO A 301 18.12 -1.55 -5.91
C PRO A 301 17.39 -0.21 -6.03
N GLY A 302 18.16 0.88 -6.11
CA GLY A 302 17.61 2.24 -6.24
C GLY A 302 17.12 2.88 -4.94
N TYR A 303 17.32 2.21 -3.82
CA TYR A 303 17.10 2.81 -2.49
C TYR A 303 18.38 3.54 -2.03
N GLU A 304 18.22 4.50 -1.14
CA GLU A 304 19.32 5.11 -0.40
C GLU A 304 19.79 4.12 0.68
N VAL A 305 21.07 3.76 0.71
CA VAL A 305 21.65 2.86 1.69
C VAL A 305 22.91 3.44 2.31
#